data_a6c0d133e3bcc497d0c192ab67aa6696
#
_entry.id   a6c0d133e3bcc497d0c192ab67aa6696
#
_cell.length_a   1.000
_cell.length_b   1.000
_cell.length_c   1.000
_cell.angle_alpha   90.00
_cell.angle_beta   90.00
_cell.angle_gamma   90.00
#
_symmetry.space_group_name_H-M   'P 1'
#
loop_
_entity.id
_entity.type
_entity.pdbx_description
1 polymer ?
#
loop_
_entity_poly.entity_id
_entity_poly.type
_entity_poly.pdbx_seq_one_letter_code
_entity_poly.pdbx_strand_id
1 'polypeptide(L)'
;MNGAWPAALLLALLVGVVPALSADDPWVENLALCRDSWLDWKTSDPAKLNSVAAYFRSAFTHNGNDAFAVPNSPMAIGPLKVTRIFPDSVGMGVGFSVQVDATFDVSRKALEQMLGKPLGQCEASDGMRTCGLPIAAQRTLVLMSGDPPNDKTTLIGCYYLYEK
;
A
#
# COMPACT_ATOMS: atom_id res chain seq x y z
N MET A 1 3.21 -61.15 -40.70
CA MET A 1 3.94 -59.88 -40.79
C MET A 1 3.21 -58.88 -39.91
N ASN A 2 3.67 -58.74 -38.67
CA ASN A 2 2.99 -57.97 -37.60
C ASN A 2 3.65 -56.60 -37.46
N GLY A 3 2.97 -55.55 -37.85
CA GLY A 3 3.38 -54.17 -37.65
C GLY A 3 2.85 -53.67 -36.30
N ALA A 4 3.78 -53.47 -35.35
CA ALA A 4 3.48 -52.83 -34.08
C ALA A 4 3.56 -51.28 -34.24
N TRP A 5 2.51 -50.59 -33.88
CA TRP A 5 2.50 -49.12 -33.79
C TRP A 5 2.94 -48.71 -32.39
N PRO A 6 3.86 -47.74 -32.27
CA PRO A 6 4.21 -47.18 -30.98
C PRO A 6 3.14 -46.20 -30.53
N ALA A 7 2.62 -46.44 -29.33
CA ALA A 7 1.74 -45.50 -28.61
C ALA A 7 2.55 -44.27 -28.20
N ALA A 8 2.25 -43.14 -28.79
CA ALA A 8 2.78 -41.84 -28.35
C ALA A 8 2.05 -41.39 -27.08
N LEU A 9 2.77 -41.43 -25.97
CA LEU A 9 2.32 -40.82 -24.69
C LEU A 9 2.36 -39.29 -24.81
N LEU A 10 1.21 -38.67 -24.97
CA LEU A 10 1.03 -37.23 -24.85
C LEU A 10 1.08 -36.87 -23.32
N LEU A 11 2.25 -36.40 -22.88
CA LEU A 11 2.39 -35.74 -21.59
C LEU A 11 1.72 -34.36 -21.68
N ALA A 12 0.50 -34.25 -21.17
CA ALA A 12 -0.17 -32.97 -20.97
C ALA A 12 0.54 -32.24 -19.82
N LEU A 13 1.39 -31.27 -20.16
CA LEU A 13 1.93 -30.28 -19.22
C LEU A 13 0.74 -29.45 -18.71
N LEU A 14 0.23 -29.76 -17.52
CA LEU A 14 -0.61 -28.88 -16.73
C LEU A 14 0.26 -27.68 -16.30
N VAL A 15 0.31 -26.65 -17.14
CA VAL A 15 0.78 -25.35 -16.74
C VAL A 15 -0.25 -24.83 -15.73
N GLY A 16 0.05 -24.99 -14.45
CA GLY A 16 -0.73 -24.37 -13.40
C GLY A 16 -0.75 -22.87 -13.64
N VAL A 17 -1.89 -22.34 -14.02
CA VAL A 17 -2.16 -20.92 -14.05
C VAL A 17 -2.11 -20.47 -12.61
N VAL A 18 -0.95 -19.97 -12.16
CA VAL A 18 -0.86 -19.21 -10.93
C VAL A 18 -1.77 -18.00 -11.14
N PRO A 19 -2.84 -17.81 -10.35
CA PRO A 19 -3.65 -16.62 -10.49
C PRO A 19 -2.72 -15.43 -10.34
N ALA A 20 -2.67 -14.58 -11.36
CA ALA A 20 -1.96 -13.32 -11.30
C ALA A 20 -2.44 -12.59 -10.03
N LEU A 21 -1.50 -12.27 -9.13
CA LEU A 21 -1.75 -11.37 -8.03
C LEU A 21 -2.50 -10.18 -8.63
N SER A 22 -3.67 -9.94 -8.05
CA SER A 22 -4.59 -8.89 -8.45
C SER A 22 -3.83 -7.60 -8.72
N ALA A 23 -4.14 -6.96 -9.85
CA ALA A 23 -3.55 -5.72 -10.29
C ALA A 23 -3.43 -4.72 -9.13
N ASP A 24 -2.28 -4.09 -9.04
CA ASP A 24 -2.01 -2.97 -8.15
C ASP A 24 -3.22 -2.05 -8.10
N ASP A 25 -3.75 -1.81 -6.89
CA ASP A 25 -4.86 -0.89 -6.74
C ASP A 25 -4.34 0.54 -6.83
N PRO A 26 -4.56 1.24 -7.95
CA PRO A 26 -3.97 2.55 -8.16
C PRO A 26 -4.44 3.59 -7.14
N TRP A 27 -5.62 3.40 -6.55
CA TRP A 27 -6.15 4.35 -5.56
C TRP A 27 -5.39 4.28 -4.26
N VAL A 28 -5.16 3.07 -3.75
CA VAL A 28 -4.42 2.87 -2.49
C VAL A 28 -2.98 3.34 -2.63
N GLU A 29 -2.30 2.93 -3.71
CA GLU A 29 -0.92 3.35 -3.96
C GLU A 29 -0.82 4.86 -4.14
N ASN A 30 -1.67 5.47 -4.94
CA ASN A 30 -1.62 6.90 -5.21
C ASN A 30 -1.89 7.73 -3.95
N LEU A 31 -2.84 7.32 -3.11
CA LEU A 31 -3.11 7.99 -1.85
C LEU A 31 -1.97 7.81 -0.85
N ALA A 32 -1.46 6.58 -0.68
CA ALA A 32 -0.37 6.31 0.25
C ALA A 32 0.95 7.00 -0.15
N LEU A 33 1.22 7.13 -1.45
CA LEU A 33 2.43 7.80 -1.97
C LEU A 33 2.26 9.30 -2.22
N CYS A 34 1.22 9.93 -1.73
CA CYS A 34 0.93 11.36 -1.93
C CYS A 34 0.78 11.79 -3.41
N ARG A 35 0.54 10.88 -4.33
CA ARG A 35 0.29 11.23 -5.75
C ARG A 35 -1.08 11.85 -5.92
N ASP A 36 -2.03 11.41 -5.10
CA ASP A 36 -3.41 11.90 -5.02
C ASP A 36 -3.76 12.31 -3.57
N SER A 37 -4.84 13.08 -3.41
CA SER A 37 -5.37 13.47 -2.11
C SER A 37 -6.90 13.46 -2.12
N TRP A 38 -7.51 12.77 -1.16
CA TRP A 38 -8.95 12.79 -1.01
C TRP A 38 -9.47 14.17 -0.57
N LEU A 39 -8.62 14.99 0.08
CA LEU A 39 -8.97 16.38 0.39
C LEU A 39 -9.10 17.24 -0.86
N ASP A 40 -8.19 17.08 -1.83
CA ASP A 40 -8.25 17.80 -3.10
C ASP A 40 -9.53 17.42 -3.87
N TRP A 41 -9.89 16.14 -3.90
CA TRP A 41 -11.11 15.68 -4.59
C TRP A 41 -12.38 16.21 -3.95
N LYS A 42 -12.39 16.43 -2.63
CA LYS A 42 -13.57 16.98 -1.93
C LYS A 42 -14.02 18.32 -2.53
N THR A 43 -13.07 19.12 -3.00
CA THR A 43 -13.35 20.45 -3.57
C THR A 43 -13.29 20.47 -5.09
N SER A 44 -12.37 19.72 -5.71
CA SER A 44 -12.08 19.78 -7.14
C SER A 44 -12.82 18.71 -7.95
N ASP A 45 -13.08 17.54 -7.39
CA ASP A 45 -13.71 16.40 -8.07
C ASP A 45 -14.54 15.52 -7.11
N PRO A 46 -15.73 16.01 -6.68
CA PRO A 46 -16.61 15.24 -5.79
C PRO A 46 -17.09 13.90 -6.38
N ALA A 47 -17.17 13.78 -7.70
CA ALA A 47 -17.57 12.55 -8.37
C ALA A 47 -16.49 11.46 -8.21
N LYS A 48 -15.22 11.83 -8.38
CA LYS A 48 -14.07 10.97 -8.12
C LYS A 48 -14.03 10.52 -6.65
N LEU A 49 -14.21 11.46 -5.71
CA LEU A 49 -14.28 11.14 -4.29
C LEU A 49 -15.36 10.09 -3.98
N ASN A 50 -16.57 10.25 -4.54
CA ASN A 50 -17.66 9.30 -4.34
C ASN A 50 -17.34 7.92 -4.94
N SER A 51 -16.71 7.85 -6.10
CA SER A 51 -16.29 6.61 -6.76
C SER A 51 -15.25 5.87 -5.92
N VAL A 52 -14.25 6.59 -5.42
CA VAL A 52 -13.20 6.04 -4.56
C VAL A 52 -13.78 5.58 -3.22
N ALA A 53 -14.69 6.34 -2.61
CA ALA A 53 -15.37 5.93 -1.39
C ALA A 53 -16.25 4.68 -1.59
N ALA A 54 -16.90 4.54 -2.74
CA ALA A 54 -17.65 3.32 -3.09
C ALA A 54 -16.71 2.12 -3.25
N TYR A 55 -15.56 2.32 -3.92
CA TYR A 55 -14.52 1.31 -4.05
C TYR A 55 -14.03 0.83 -2.67
N PHE A 56 -13.66 1.76 -1.76
CA PHE A 56 -13.19 1.38 -0.43
C PHE A 56 -14.23 0.59 0.36
N ARG A 57 -15.51 0.93 0.27
CA ARG A 57 -16.59 0.14 0.91
C ARG A 57 -16.70 -1.29 0.39
N SER A 58 -16.34 -1.55 -0.87
CA SER A 58 -16.41 -2.88 -1.48
C SER A 58 -15.13 -3.69 -1.33
N ALA A 59 -13.98 -3.03 -1.37
CA ALA A 59 -12.66 -3.68 -1.39
C ALA A 59 -12.08 -3.97 0.01
N PHE A 60 -12.68 -3.37 1.06
CA PHE A 60 -12.18 -3.48 2.44
C PHE A 60 -13.28 -3.84 3.42
N THR A 61 -12.91 -4.58 4.46
CA THR A 61 -13.76 -4.85 5.62
C THR A 61 -13.33 -3.94 6.78
N HIS A 62 -14.29 -3.20 7.31
CA HIS A 62 -14.15 -2.39 8.51
C HIS A 62 -14.85 -3.08 9.67
N ASN A 63 -14.15 -3.34 10.77
CA ASN A 63 -14.68 -4.03 11.93
C ASN A 63 -15.09 -3.01 13.02
N GLY A 64 -16.37 -2.68 13.05
CA GLY A 64 -16.95 -1.85 14.12
C GLY A 64 -16.28 -0.48 14.24
N ASN A 65 -15.66 -0.20 15.41
CA ASN A 65 -15.04 1.07 15.73
C ASN A 65 -13.52 1.13 15.46
N ASP A 66 -12.98 0.16 14.72
CA ASP A 66 -11.56 0.16 14.38
C ASP A 66 -11.22 1.38 13.50
N ALA A 67 -10.08 2.02 13.79
CA ALA A 67 -9.57 3.13 12.97
C ALA A 67 -8.98 2.65 11.63
N PHE A 68 -9.01 1.35 11.34
CA PHE A 68 -8.44 0.74 10.13
C PHE A 68 -9.44 -0.18 9.45
N ALA A 69 -9.17 -0.47 8.19
CA ALA A 69 -9.87 -1.51 7.44
C ALA A 69 -8.87 -2.52 6.86
N VAL A 70 -9.34 -3.72 6.61
CA VAL A 70 -8.54 -4.84 6.10
C VAL A 70 -8.92 -5.12 4.65
N PRO A 71 -7.95 -5.29 3.73
CA PRO A 71 -8.25 -5.66 2.35
C PRO A 71 -9.00 -7.00 2.26
N ASN A 72 -10.06 -7.06 1.46
CA ASN A 72 -10.82 -8.28 1.19
C ASN A 72 -10.09 -9.26 0.26
N SER A 73 -9.07 -8.78 -0.45
CA SER A 73 -8.21 -9.54 -1.35
C SER A 73 -6.75 -9.16 -1.14
N PRO A 74 -5.79 -10.01 -1.51
CA PRO A 74 -4.37 -9.65 -1.46
C PRO A 74 -4.10 -8.34 -2.19
N MET A 75 -3.43 -7.42 -1.52
CA MET A 75 -3.12 -6.08 -2.01
C MET A 75 -1.67 -5.73 -1.74
N ALA A 76 -1.06 -4.95 -2.63
CA ALA A 76 0.31 -4.48 -2.49
C ALA A 76 0.45 -3.04 -2.97
N ILE A 77 1.48 -2.34 -2.48
CA ILE A 77 2.02 -1.12 -3.07
C ILE A 77 3.45 -1.41 -3.51
N GLY A 78 3.69 -1.42 -4.81
CA GLY A 78 4.92 -2.00 -5.36
C GLY A 78 5.17 -3.42 -4.83
N PRO A 79 6.35 -3.74 -4.27
CA PRO A 79 6.64 -5.07 -3.73
C PRO A 79 6.11 -5.30 -2.29
N LEU A 80 5.45 -4.34 -1.67
CA LEU A 80 5.08 -4.36 -0.27
C LEU A 80 3.63 -4.80 -0.09
N LYS A 81 3.42 -5.92 0.64
CA LYS A 81 2.08 -6.45 0.94
C LYS A 81 1.37 -5.55 1.95
N VAL A 82 0.19 -5.05 1.58
CA VAL A 82 -0.70 -4.27 2.45
C VAL A 82 -1.50 -5.20 3.36
N THR A 83 -1.50 -4.91 4.65
CA THR A 83 -2.28 -5.66 5.65
C THR A 83 -3.45 -4.87 6.22
N ARG A 84 -3.35 -3.54 6.26
CA ARG A 84 -4.38 -2.63 6.75
C ARG A 84 -4.31 -1.31 6.00
N ILE A 85 -5.43 -0.60 5.94
CA ILE A 85 -5.48 0.80 5.54
C ILE A 85 -6.05 1.65 6.68
N PHE A 86 -5.62 2.90 6.73
CA PHE A 86 -6.11 3.94 7.64
C PHE A 86 -6.58 5.12 6.77
N PRO A 87 -7.87 5.19 6.47
CA PRO A 87 -8.38 6.13 5.46
C PRO A 87 -8.20 7.60 5.82
N ASP A 88 -8.21 7.92 7.12
CA ASP A 88 -8.25 9.29 7.63
C ASP A 88 -7.04 9.67 8.48
N SER A 89 -6.04 8.79 8.61
CA SER A 89 -4.91 9.03 9.50
C SER A 89 -3.56 8.55 8.99
N VAL A 90 -2.50 9.22 9.46
CA VAL A 90 -1.10 8.81 9.37
C VAL A 90 -0.49 9.02 10.74
N GLY A 91 -0.29 7.93 11.50
CA GLY A 91 0.06 8.05 12.91
C GLY A 91 -1.01 8.85 13.68
N MET A 92 -0.63 9.96 14.30
CA MET A 92 -1.55 10.89 15.00
C MET A 92 -2.05 12.04 14.13
N GLY A 93 -1.67 12.08 12.86
CA GLY A 93 -2.03 13.16 11.93
C GLY A 93 -3.14 12.77 10.96
N VAL A 94 -3.63 13.76 10.23
CA VAL A 94 -4.65 13.56 9.19
C VAL A 94 -3.96 13.15 7.89
N GLY A 95 -4.56 12.19 7.18
CA GLY A 95 -4.03 11.73 5.91
C GLY A 95 -4.59 10.37 5.52
N PHE A 96 -3.90 9.69 4.62
CA PHE A 96 -4.18 8.31 4.23
C PHE A 96 -2.93 7.47 4.43
N SER A 97 -3.05 6.32 5.07
CA SER A 97 -1.91 5.42 5.22
C SER A 97 -2.28 3.95 5.09
N VAL A 98 -1.26 3.15 4.83
CA VAL A 98 -1.31 1.70 4.77
C VAL A 98 -0.29 1.11 5.72
N GLN A 99 -0.62 -0.02 6.32
CA GLN A 99 0.33 -0.87 7.02
C GLN A 99 0.79 -1.98 6.08
N VAL A 100 2.09 -2.17 5.98
CA VAL A 100 2.70 -3.23 5.18
C VAL A 100 3.39 -4.26 6.05
N ASP A 101 3.41 -5.51 5.58
CA ASP A 101 4.08 -6.66 6.22
C ASP A 101 5.57 -6.67 5.81
N ALA A 102 6.30 -5.68 6.28
CA ALA A 102 7.72 -5.51 6.03
C ALA A 102 8.36 -4.63 7.11
N THR A 103 9.64 -4.86 7.39
CA THR A 103 10.41 -4.03 8.31
C THR A 103 10.65 -2.63 7.74
N PHE A 104 11.01 -1.69 8.61
CA PHE A 104 11.30 -0.31 8.22
C PHE A 104 12.33 -0.21 7.09
N ASP A 105 13.45 -0.92 7.20
CA ASP A 105 14.53 -0.82 6.22
C ASP A 105 14.16 -1.45 4.86
N VAL A 106 13.39 -2.54 4.86
CA VAL A 106 12.84 -3.14 3.63
C VAL A 106 11.84 -2.19 2.96
N SER A 107 10.94 -1.60 3.74
CA SER A 107 9.95 -0.65 3.26
C SER A 107 10.59 0.62 2.73
N ARG A 108 11.60 1.15 3.44
CA ARG A 108 12.37 2.32 3.00
C ARG A 108 13.01 2.08 1.64
N LYS A 109 13.75 1.00 1.50
CA LYS A 109 14.41 0.64 0.24
C LYS A 109 13.43 0.49 -0.92
N ALA A 110 12.31 -0.17 -0.69
CA ALA A 110 11.27 -0.33 -1.70
C ALA A 110 10.69 1.01 -2.13
N LEU A 111 10.36 1.89 -1.17
CA LEU A 111 9.85 3.24 -1.46
C LEU A 111 10.85 4.10 -2.22
N GLU A 112 12.12 4.10 -1.81
CA GLU A 112 13.17 4.85 -2.51
C GLU A 112 13.33 4.37 -3.96
N GLN A 113 13.20 3.07 -4.22
CA GLN A 113 13.19 2.53 -5.58
C GLN A 113 11.95 2.98 -6.38
N MET A 114 10.75 2.93 -5.79
CA MET A 114 9.50 3.35 -6.45
C MET A 114 9.48 4.85 -6.74
N LEU A 115 10.09 5.66 -5.88
CA LEU A 115 10.15 7.12 -6.01
C LEU A 115 11.31 7.59 -6.90
N GLY A 116 12.33 6.75 -7.13
CA GLY A 116 13.57 7.10 -7.82
C GLY A 116 14.42 8.12 -7.06
N LYS A 117 14.20 8.29 -5.75
CA LYS A 117 14.92 9.24 -4.89
C LYS A 117 14.89 8.80 -3.43
N PRO A 118 15.89 9.23 -2.61
CA PRO A 118 15.92 8.91 -1.19
C PRO A 118 14.79 9.60 -0.41
N LEU A 119 14.34 8.99 0.68
CA LEU A 119 13.35 9.56 1.61
C LEU A 119 13.92 10.66 2.52
N GLY A 120 15.22 10.91 2.46
CA GLY A 120 15.87 11.92 3.32
C GLY A 120 16.30 11.36 4.67
N GLN A 121 16.47 12.27 5.64
CA GLN A 121 16.87 11.89 6.99
C GLN A 121 15.69 11.25 7.73
N CYS A 122 16.00 10.21 8.51
CA CYS A 122 15.04 9.56 9.39
C CYS A 122 15.42 9.87 10.83
N GLU A 123 14.41 10.08 11.64
CA GLU A 123 14.52 10.32 13.08
C GLU A 123 14.09 9.07 13.84
N ALA A 124 14.73 8.84 14.99
CA ALA A 124 14.33 7.85 15.96
C ALA A 124 14.08 8.54 17.29
N SER A 125 12.85 8.45 17.78
CA SER A 125 12.46 9.00 19.08
C SER A 125 11.28 8.19 19.66
N ASP A 126 11.24 8.07 20.97
CA ASP A 126 10.14 7.45 21.71
C ASP A 126 9.80 6.02 21.25
N GLY A 127 10.80 5.24 20.85
CA GLY A 127 10.61 3.88 20.36
C GLY A 127 10.02 3.80 18.95
N MET A 128 10.08 4.86 18.18
CA MET A 128 9.62 4.94 16.79
C MET A 128 10.70 5.48 15.86
N ARG A 129 10.72 4.95 14.65
CA ARG A 129 11.53 5.46 13.52
C ARG A 129 10.61 6.11 12.50
N THR A 130 10.94 7.31 12.05
CA THR A 130 10.12 8.07 11.10
C THR A 130 11.00 8.74 10.05
N CYS A 131 10.62 8.61 8.78
CA CYS A 131 11.17 9.41 7.68
C CYS A 131 10.04 10.23 7.06
N GLY A 132 10.33 11.47 6.67
CA GLY A 132 9.42 12.34 5.95
C GLY A 132 10.03 12.82 4.63
N LEU A 133 9.22 12.84 3.58
CA LEU A 133 9.56 13.42 2.28
C LEU A 133 8.46 14.40 1.86
N PRO A 134 8.72 15.72 1.88
CA PRO A 134 7.78 16.69 1.33
C PRO A 134 7.54 16.41 -0.17
N ILE A 135 6.28 16.23 -0.56
CA ILE A 135 5.87 15.99 -1.95
C ILE A 135 5.24 17.26 -2.54
N ALA A 136 4.47 17.97 -1.75
CA ALA A 136 3.83 19.24 -2.11
C ALA A 136 3.76 20.15 -0.87
N ALA A 137 3.35 21.41 -1.03
CA ALA A 137 3.31 22.39 0.05
C ALA A 137 2.53 21.91 1.30
N GLN A 138 1.47 21.12 1.10
CA GLN A 138 0.60 20.64 2.17
C GLN A 138 0.61 19.10 2.31
N ARG A 139 1.57 18.40 1.69
CA ARG A 139 1.62 16.94 1.69
C ARG A 139 3.01 16.42 1.94
N THR A 140 3.14 15.53 2.91
CA THR A 140 4.39 14.85 3.23
C THR A 140 4.16 13.34 3.19
N LEU A 141 4.94 12.64 2.37
CA LEU A 141 5.03 11.19 2.44
C LEU A 141 5.77 10.81 3.73
N VAL A 142 5.20 9.91 4.50
CA VAL A 142 5.73 9.47 5.79
C VAL A 142 5.92 7.96 5.79
N LEU A 143 7.06 7.51 6.29
CA LEU A 143 7.37 6.14 6.62
C LEU A 143 7.59 6.04 8.13
N MET A 144 6.86 5.17 8.82
CA MET A 144 6.91 5.03 10.27
C MET A 144 6.92 3.56 10.67
N SER A 145 7.68 3.23 11.71
CA SER A 145 7.67 1.90 12.35
C SER A 145 8.10 2.03 13.79
N GLY A 146 7.77 1.02 14.62
CA GLY A 146 8.41 0.87 15.93
C GLY A 146 9.91 0.59 15.79
N ASP A 147 10.68 0.80 16.87
CA ASP A 147 12.07 0.36 16.94
C ASP A 147 12.15 -1.18 17.05
N PRO A 148 13.24 -1.80 16.57
CA PRO A 148 13.47 -3.23 16.75
C PRO A 148 13.37 -3.65 18.23
N PRO A 149 12.72 -4.78 18.54
CA PRO A 149 12.18 -5.80 17.63
C PRO A 149 10.73 -5.55 17.16
N ASN A 150 10.17 -4.37 17.36
CA ASN A 150 8.77 -4.03 17.06
C ASN A 150 8.57 -3.51 15.63
N ASP A 151 9.60 -3.56 14.80
CA ASP A 151 9.62 -3.06 13.42
C ASP A 151 9.12 -4.07 12.37
N LYS A 152 8.36 -5.09 12.77
CA LYS A 152 7.87 -6.16 11.87
C LYS A 152 6.90 -5.66 10.80
N THR A 153 6.24 -4.55 11.08
CA THR A 153 5.33 -3.88 10.15
C THR A 153 5.68 -2.40 10.06
N THR A 154 5.39 -1.82 8.91
CA THR A 154 5.67 -0.40 8.64
C THR A 154 4.41 0.30 8.16
N LEU A 155 4.21 1.52 8.61
CA LEU A 155 3.19 2.43 8.12
C LEU A 155 3.78 3.31 7.01
N ILE A 156 3.09 3.38 5.89
CA ILE A 156 3.42 4.23 4.75
C ILE A 156 2.20 5.10 4.48
N GLY A 157 2.36 6.41 4.41
CA GLY A 157 1.20 7.24 4.18
C GLY A 157 1.49 8.66 3.77
N CYS A 158 0.45 9.34 3.34
CA CYS A 158 0.45 10.74 2.99
C CYS A 158 -0.17 11.57 4.11
N TYR A 159 0.67 12.34 4.77
CA TYR A 159 0.27 13.28 5.80
C TYR A 159 -0.15 14.61 5.17
N TYR A 160 -1.31 15.12 5.56
CA TYR A 160 -1.85 16.39 5.09
C TYR A 160 -1.63 17.48 6.14
N LEU A 161 -0.90 18.52 5.76
CA LEU A 161 -0.73 19.71 6.59
C LEU A 161 -1.94 20.63 6.35
N TYR A 162 -2.70 20.90 7.41
CA TYR A 162 -3.70 21.97 7.35
C TYR A 162 -3.02 23.30 7.65
N GLU A 163 -3.17 24.26 6.77
CA GLU A 163 -2.97 25.64 7.15
C GLU A 163 -4.11 26.04 8.09
N LYS A 164 -3.74 26.52 9.28
CA LYS A 164 -4.70 27.06 10.26
C LYS A 164 -5.17 28.44 9.83
#